data_5b3c0f8fc44655ef48f6c70bbbe9f457
#
_entry.id   5b3c0f8fc44655ef48f6c70bbbe9f457
#
_cell.length_a   1.000
_cell.length_b   1.000
_cell.length_c   1.000
_cell.angle_alpha   90.00
_cell.angle_beta   90.00
_cell.angle_gamma   90.00
#
_symmetry.space_group_name_H-M   'P 1'
#
loop_
_entity.id
_entity.type
_entity.pdbx_description
1 polymer ?
#
loop_
_entity_poly.entity_id
_entity_poly.type
_entity_poly.pdbx_seq_one_letter_code
_entity_poly.pdbx_strand_id
1 'polypeptide(L)'
;CSHWSYSECKAAFGWNLEQWIFFGGYPGAASFINNEVSWKRYITDSLIETVLARDVLQMSKIAKPVLLRHLFALAARLPAQFVSYTKMLGQLHDAGNTTTLAHYLKLLESAFLVSGLELFSRNKQRKRGSSPKLVLWNNALINALSTKTFDQTIADTAWWGRLVENAVGANLCNSLNSIEYTITYWREGNYEVDYVVARGAEIRAIEVKSGASKKLSGLARFQSRYPEAKSLIIGGPGIPLEEFFRTDPKHWLQ
;
A
#
# COMPACT_ATOMS: atom_id res chain seq x y z
N CYS A 1 10.41 -7.94 -10.54
CA CYS A 1 11.32 -7.75 -9.38
C CYS A 1 10.58 -7.02 -8.29
N SER A 2 10.70 -7.47 -7.05
CA SER A 2 10.24 -6.73 -5.89
C SER A 2 10.99 -5.40 -5.75
N HIS A 3 10.36 -4.40 -5.17
CA HIS A 3 11.00 -3.12 -4.87
C HIS A 3 12.03 -3.29 -3.76
N TRP A 4 13.06 -2.42 -3.74
CA TRP A 4 14.08 -2.47 -2.70
C TRP A 4 13.49 -2.18 -1.32
N SER A 5 13.87 -3.02 -0.36
CA SER A 5 13.53 -2.89 1.04
C SER A 5 14.26 -1.71 1.71
N TYR A 6 13.84 -1.35 2.91
CA TYR A 6 14.55 -0.36 3.72
C TYR A 6 16.00 -0.80 4.01
N SER A 7 16.21 -2.07 4.32
CA SER A 7 17.55 -2.61 4.60
C SER A 7 18.50 -2.48 3.41
N GLU A 8 18.03 -2.76 2.19
CA GLU A 8 18.81 -2.60 0.97
C GLU A 8 19.15 -1.12 0.69
N CYS A 9 18.16 -0.23 0.80
CA CYS A 9 18.38 1.21 0.62
C CYS A 9 19.31 1.79 1.70
N LYS A 10 19.18 1.36 2.95
CA LYS A 10 20.06 1.77 4.04
C LYS A 10 21.50 1.31 3.81
N ALA A 11 21.68 0.07 3.38
CA ALA A 11 23.01 -0.48 3.10
C ALA A 11 23.70 0.19 1.90
N ALA A 12 22.93 0.45 0.83
CA ALA A 12 23.49 1.01 -0.41
C ALA A 12 23.66 2.53 -0.39
N PHE A 13 22.77 3.27 0.27
CA PHE A 13 22.67 4.74 0.17
C PHE A 13 22.75 5.45 1.52
N GLY A 14 22.80 4.72 2.64
CA GLY A 14 22.82 5.30 3.99
C GLY A 14 21.51 5.97 4.42
N TRP A 15 20.40 5.68 3.74
CA TRP A 15 19.11 6.33 4.02
C TRP A 15 18.60 6.02 5.41
N ASN A 16 18.02 7.04 6.05
CA ASN A 16 17.20 6.83 7.24
C ASN A 16 15.78 6.36 6.86
N LEU A 17 15.00 5.97 7.86
CA LEU A 17 13.66 5.42 7.64
C LEU A 17 12.72 6.43 6.98
N GLU A 18 12.78 7.70 7.37
CA GLU A 18 11.92 8.76 6.84
C GLU A 18 12.21 9.02 5.37
N GLN A 19 13.49 9.04 4.98
CA GLN A 19 13.89 9.14 3.58
C GLN A 19 13.36 7.96 2.77
N TRP A 20 13.48 6.73 3.27
CA TRP A 20 12.97 5.57 2.56
C TRP A 20 11.44 5.57 2.47
N ILE A 21 10.72 5.96 3.53
CA ILE A 21 9.26 6.09 3.49
C ILE A 21 8.83 7.13 2.46
N PHE A 22 9.56 8.22 2.29
CA PHE A 22 9.22 9.26 1.33
C PHE A 22 9.69 8.94 -0.09
N PHE A 23 10.99 8.67 -0.27
CA PHE A 23 11.59 8.48 -1.59
C PHE A 23 11.38 7.06 -2.15
N GLY A 24 11.01 6.11 -1.30
CA GLY A 24 10.72 4.73 -1.69
C GLY A 24 11.96 3.92 -2.08
N GLY A 25 11.74 2.71 -2.56
CA GLY A 25 12.77 1.72 -2.89
C GLY A 25 13.04 1.57 -4.40
N TYR A 26 13.29 2.68 -5.12
CA TYR A 26 13.76 2.65 -6.51
C TYR A 26 15.23 3.09 -6.58
N PRO A 27 16.20 2.16 -6.72
CA PRO A 27 17.61 2.50 -6.67
C PRO A 27 18.06 3.48 -7.76
N GLY A 28 17.45 3.43 -8.94
CA GLY A 28 17.73 4.39 -10.01
C GLY A 28 17.36 5.84 -9.70
N ALA A 29 16.49 6.05 -8.71
CA ALA A 29 16.08 7.38 -8.25
C ALA A 29 17.02 7.95 -7.16
N ALA A 30 17.92 7.15 -6.60
CA ALA A 30 18.72 7.51 -5.44
C ALA A 30 19.63 8.74 -5.69
N SER A 31 20.17 8.89 -6.90
CA SER A 31 21.01 10.04 -7.27
C SER A 31 20.26 11.37 -7.29
N PHE A 32 18.94 11.36 -7.32
CA PHE A 32 18.10 12.56 -7.45
C PHE A 32 17.53 13.06 -6.13
N ILE A 33 17.67 12.36 -4.99
CA ILE A 33 17.00 12.72 -3.74
C ILE A 33 17.35 14.12 -3.20
N ASN A 34 18.54 14.65 -3.54
CA ASN A 34 18.94 16.00 -3.18
C ASN A 34 18.27 17.08 -4.04
N ASN A 35 17.54 16.71 -5.07
CA ASN A 35 16.73 17.59 -5.91
C ASN A 35 15.36 16.94 -6.14
N GLU A 36 14.41 17.26 -5.26
CA GLU A 36 13.08 16.66 -5.27
C GLU A 36 12.33 16.85 -6.61
N VAL A 37 12.55 17.96 -7.31
CA VAL A 37 11.91 18.20 -8.62
C VAL A 37 12.42 17.18 -9.65
N SER A 38 13.73 16.97 -9.69
CA SER A 38 14.37 15.99 -10.58
C SER A 38 13.96 14.56 -10.18
N TRP A 39 13.89 14.28 -8.87
CA TRP A 39 13.42 12.99 -8.36
C TRP A 39 11.97 12.71 -8.77
N LYS A 40 11.05 13.66 -8.54
CA LYS A 40 9.64 13.53 -8.94
C LYS A 40 9.50 13.29 -10.44
N ARG A 41 10.25 14.04 -11.25
CA ARG A 41 10.25 13.87 -12.71
C ARG A 41 10.75 12.48 -13.11
N TYR A 42 11.86 12.01 -12.51
CA TYR A 42 12.36 10.66 -12.79
C TYR A 42 11.32 9.58 -12.48
N ILE A 43 10.69 9.63 -11.29
CA ILE A 43 9.66 8.65 -10.92
C ILE A 43 8.46 8.74 -11.86
N THR A 44 7.99 9.95 -12.18
CA THR A 44 6.80 10.14 -13.03
C THR A 44 7.08 9.71 -14.47
N ASP A 45 8.11 10.27 -15.09
CA ASP A 45 8.32 10.13 -16.54
C ASP A 45 9.01 8.82 -16.89
N SER A 46 10.01 8.41 -16.10
CA SER A 46 10.81 7.22 -16.41
C SER A 46 10.23 5.93 -15.83
N LEU A 47 9.45 5.98 -14.75
CA LEU A 47 8.88 4.78 -14.13
C LEU A 47 7.37 4.69 -14.36
N ILE A 48 6.58 5.63 -13.83
CA ILE A 48 5.12 5.54 -13.86
C ILE A 48 4.62 5.52 -15.31
N GLU A 49 4.99 6.52 -16.11
CA GLU A 49 4.52 6.59 -17.50
C GLU A 49 5.05 5.43 -18.35
N THR A 50 6.27 4.99 -18.13
CA THR A 50 6.83 3.84 -18.86
C THR A 50 6.07 2.55 -18.53
N VAL A 51 5.82 2.26 -17.25
CA VAL A 51 5.08 1.06 -16.84
C VAL A 51 3.62 1.12 -17.34
N LEU A 52 2.95 2.27 -17.20
CA LEU A 52 1.58 2.43 -17.68
C LEU A 52 1.49 2.32 -19.21
N ALA A 53 2.41 2.93 -19.96
CA ALA A 53 2.38 2.96 -21.42
C ALA A 53 2.86 1.66 -22.08
N ARG A 54 3.88 1.00 -21.52
CA ARG A 54 4.47 -0.21 -22.12
C ARG A 54 3.90 -1.48 -21.51
N ASP A 55 4.01 -1.63 -20.19
CA ASP A 55 3.71 -2.90 -19.55
C ASP A 55 2.19 -3.12 -19.46
N VAL A 56 1.47 -2.16 -18.90
CA VAL A 56 0.02 -2.34 -18.68
C VAL A 56 -0.78 -2.28 -19.97
N LEU A 57 -0.47 -1.35 -20.88
CA LEU A 57 -1.21 -1.21 -22.15
C LEU A 57 -0.91 -2.36 -23.12
N GLN A 58 0.27 -3.01 -23.02
CA GLN A 58 0.62 -4.16 -23.86
C GLN A 58 0.10 -5.49 -23.30
N MET A 59 -0.10 -5.60 -21.97
CA MET A 59 -0.62 -6.83 -21.32
C MET A 59 -2.07 -7.14 -21.69
N SER A 60 -2.87 -6.13 -22.04
CA SER A 60 -4.28 -6.33 -22.43
C SER A 60 -4.76 -5.22 -23.35
N LYS A 61 -5.82 -5.53 -24.15
CA LYS A 61 -6.53 -4.50 -24.94
C LYS A 61 -7.31 -3.59 -23.98
N ILE A 62 -6.67 -2.50 -23.56
CA ILE A 62 -7.29 -1.51 -22.67
C ILE A 62 -8.14 -0.55 -23.51
N ALA A 63 -9.45 -0.61 -23.33
CA ALA A 63 -10.39 0.25 -24.08
C ALA A 63 -10.28 1.74 -23.69
N LYS A 64 -9.89 2.04 -22.44
CA LYS A 64 -9.82 3.40 -21.89
C LYS A 64 -8.48 3.66 -21.16
N PRO A 65 -7.38 3.91 -21.88
CA PRO A 65 -6.07 4.15 -21.28
C PRO A 65 -6.03 5.36 -20.33
N VAL A 66 -6.78 6.40 -20.65
CA VAL A 66 -6.89 7.60 -19.82
C VAL A 66 -7.53 7.29 -18.46
N LEU A 67 -8.56 6.45 -18.45
CA LEU A 67 -9.21 6.01 -17.22
C LEU A 67 -8.25 5.22 -16.32
N LEU A 68 -7.40 4.37 -16.89
CA LEU A 68 -6.39 3.63 -16.14
C LEU A 68 -5.41 4.58 -15.41
N ARG A 69 -4.92 5.61 -16.12
CA ARG A 69 -4.06 6.65 -15.53
C ARG A 69 -4.76 7.41 -14.41
N HIS A 70 -6.02 7.78 -14.63
CA HIS A 70 -6.82 8.48 -13.62
C HIS A 70 -7.08 7.60 -12.39
N LEU A 71 -7.32 6.30 -12.58
CA LEU A 71 -7.49 5.36 -11.47
C LEU A 71 -6.19 5.23 -10.66
N PHE A 72 -5.03 5.15 -11.32
CA PHE A 72 -3.74 5.15 -10.65
C PHE A 72 -3.50 6.44 -9.86
N ALA A 73 -3.74 7.60 -10.48
CA ALA A 73 -3.60 8.90 -9.82
C ALA A 73 -4.55 9.05 -8.63
N LEU A 74 -5.78 8.52 -8.74
CA LEU A 74 -6.74 8.49 -7.64
C LEU A 74 -6.22 7.60 -6.49
N ALA A 75 -5.69 6.42 -6.80
CA ALA A 75 -5.11 5.52 -5.80
C ALA A 75 -3.94 6.18 -5.04
N ALA A 76 -3.09 6.92 -5.74
CA ALA A 76 -1.98 7.67 -5.14
C ALA A 76 -2.43 8.80 -4.18
N ARG A 77 -3.65 9.33 -4.36
CA ARG A 77 -4.25 10.31 -3.44
C ARG A 77 -4.90 9.67 -2.21
N LEU A 78 -5.14 8.37 -2.24
CA LEU A 78 -5.87 7.63 -1.21
C LEU A 78 -5.07 6.41 -0.71
N PRO A 79 -3.76 6.58 -0.37
CA PRO A 79 -2.93 5.46 0.06
C PRO A 79 -3.47 4.87 1.36
N ALA A 80 -3.43 3.55 1.46
CA ALA A 80 -3.91 2.76 2.61
C ALA A 80 -5.39 3.01 2.97
N GLN A 81 -6.21 3.54 2.05
CA GLN A 81 -7.64 3.77 2.29
C GLN A 81 -8.50 2.76 1.53
N PHE A 82 -9.60 2.37 2.16
CA PHE A 82 -10.63 1.59 1.48
C PHE A 82 -11.63 2.52 0.78
N VAL A 83 -11.86 2.28 -0.50
CA VAL A 83 -12.72 3.10 -1.34
C VAL A 83 -13.64 2.19 -2.16
N SER A 84 -14.96 2.41 -2.08
CA SER A 84 -15.89 1.63 -2.88
C SER A 84 -15.74 1.95 -4.37
N TYR A 85 -15.95 0.96 -5.23
CA TYR A 85 -15.91 1.17 -6.67
C TYR A 85 -16.92 2.24 -7.12
N THR A 86 -18.08 2.32 -6.47
CA THR A 86 -19.07 3.37 -6.75
C THR A 86 -18.52 4.76 -6.42
N LYS A 87 -17.80 4.91 -5.29
CA LYS A 87 -17.16 6.18 -4.93
C LYS A 87 -16.04 6.55 -5.92
N MET A 88 -15.27 5.55 -6.38
CA MET A 88 -14.26 5.76 -7.43
C MET A 88 -14.91 6.22 -8.74
N LEU A 89 -16.03 5.61 -9.14
CA LEU A 89 -16.80 6.04 -10.33
C LEU A 89 -17.20 7.50 -10.26
N GLY A 90 -17.69 7.96 -9.11
CA GLY A 90 -18.09 9.36 -8.93
C GLY A 90 -16.94 10.37 -8.96
N GLN A 91 -15.69 9.90 -8.83
CA GLN A 91 -14.48 10.75 -8.88
C GLN A 91 -13.74 10.69 -10.23
N LEU A 92 -14.13 9.77 -11.10
CA LEU A 92 -13.46 9.53 -12.38
C LEU A 92 -14.41 9.86 -13.54
N HIS A 93 -13.97 10.74 -14.44
CA HIS A 93 -14.70 11.01 -15.68
C HIS A 93 -14.65 9.79 -16.60
N ASP A 94 -15.77 9.51 -17.28
CA ASP A 94 -15.92 8.40 -18.24
C ASP A 94 -15.53 7.02 -17.67
N ALA A 95 -15.77 6.81 -16.39
CA ALA A 95 -15.30 5.62 -15.67
C ALA A 95 -15.97 4.30 -16.12
N GLY A 96 -17.03 4.36 -16.87
CA GLY A 96 -17.78 3.16 -17.29
C GLY A 96 -18.53 2.53 -16.11
N ASN A 97 -18.15 1.34 -15.71
CA ASN A 97 -18.79 0.61 -14.60
C ASN A 97 -17.79 0.08 -13.58
N THR A 98 -18.30 -0.42 -12.46
CA THR A 98 -17.49 -0.97 -11.36
C THR A 98 -16.63 -2.17 -11.80
N THR A 99 -17.10 -2.97 -12.75
CA THR A 99 -16.37 -4.14 -13.30
C THR A 99 -15.13 -3.69 -14.06
N THR A 100 -15.23 -2.62 -14.86
CA THR A 100 -14.08 -2.02 -15.56
C THR A 100 -13.03 -1.53 -14.57
N LEU A 101 -13.44 -0.82 -13.51
CA LEU A 101 -12.49 -0.34 -12.49
C LEU A 101 -11.84 -1.50 -11.73
N ALA A 102 -12.60 -2.54 -11.38
CA ALA A 102 -12.04 -3.73 -10.73
C ALA A 102 -11.02 -4.44 -11.64
N HIS A 103 -11.31 -4.54 -12.93
CA HIS A 103 -10.37 -5.10 -13.91
C HIS A 103 -9.09 -4.25 -14.01
N TYR A 104 -9.23 -2.92 -14.12
CA TYR A 104 -8.08 -2.02 -14.22
C TYR A 104 -7.23 -2.02 -12.94
N LEU A 105 -7.87 -2.13 -11.77
CA LEU A 105 -7.13 -2.28 -10.51
C LEU A 105 -6.29 -3.58 -10.50
N LYS A 106 -6.82 -4.68 -11.05
CA LYS A 106 -6.05 -5.93 -11.22
C LYS A 106 -4.89 -5.80 -12.21
N LEU A 107 -5.05 -5.02 -13.27
CA LEU A 107 -3.93 -4.73 -14.18
C LEU A 107 -2.84 -3.92 -13.49
N LEU A 108 -3.21 -2.89 -12.71
CA LEU A 108 -2.26 -2.11 -11.92
C LEU A 108 -1.55 -2.97 -10.86
N GLU A 109 -2.25 -3.95 -10.28
CA GLU A 109 -1.68 -4.92 -9.35
C GLU A 109 -0.67 -5.84 -10.03
N SER A 110 -0.99 -6.36 -11.22
CA SER A 110 -0.06 -7.21 -11.99
C SER A 110 1.22 -6.47 -12.45
N ALA A 111 1.14 -5.13 -12.55
CA ALA A 111 2.27 -4.25 -12.84
C ALA A 111 3.01 -3.76 -11.58
N PHE A 112 2.68 -4.27 -10.39
CA PHE A 112 3.27 -3.87 -9.09
C PHE A 112 3.15 -2.37 -8.79
N LEU A 113 2.05 -1.75 -9.24
CA LEU A 113 1.76 -0.34 -8.97
C LEU A 113 0.80 -0.16 -7.80
N VAL A 114 -0.36 -0.80 -7.86
CA VAL A 114 -1.43 -0.65 -6.84
C VAL A 114 -2.11 -1.99 -6.61
N SER A 115 -2.19 -2.45 -5.37
CA SER A 115 -3.06 -3.57 -4.96
C SER A 115 -4.36 -3.05 -4.37
N GLY A 116 -5.45 -3.71 -4.71
CA GLY A 116 -6.74 -3.56 -4.04
C GLY A 116 -6.99 -4.71 -3.07
N LEU A 117 -6.55 -4.56 -1.81
CA LEU A 117 -6.74 -5.59 -0.81
C LEU A 117 -8.23 -5.81 -0.53
N GLU A 118 -8.62 -7.07 -0.43
CA GLU A 118 -10.01 -7.46 -0.16
C GLU A 118 -10.31 -7.44 1.34
N LEU A 119 -11.61 -7.36 1.68
CA LEU A 119 -12.07 -7.49 3.05
C LEU A 119 -11.87 -8.94 3.53
N PHE A 120 -11.23 -9.11 4.67
CA PHE A 120 -11.03 -10.43 5.28
C PHE A 120 -12.35 -11.14 5.58
N SER A 121 -12.45 -12.39 5.15
CA SER A 121 -13.55 -13.29 5.48
C SER A 121 -13.03 -14.71 5.60
N ARG A 122 -13.28 -15.36 6.75
CA ARG A 122 -12.86 -16.74 6.98
C ARG A 122 -13.50 -17.73 5.99
N ASN A 123 -14.73 -17.47 5.57
CA ASN A 123 -15.53 -18.36 4.71
C ASN A 123 -15.32 -18.09 3.22
N LYS A 124 -14.18 -17.72 2.76
CA LYS A 124 -13.77 -17.55 1.34
C LYS A 124 -14.86 -17.10 0.32
N GLN A 125 -16.10 -16.91 0.75
CA GLN A 125 -17.14 -16.33 -0.08
C GLN A 125 -16.79 -14.84 -0.25
N ARG A 126 -16.19 -14.50 -1.40
CA ARG A 126 -16.04 -13.13 -1.84
C ARG A 126 -17.37 -12.41 -1.64
N LYS A 127 -17.42 -11.46 -0.71
CA LYS A 127 -18.50 -10.47 -0.73
C LYS A 127 -18.28 -9.63 -1.98
N ARG A 128 -18.96 -10.00 -3.07
CA ARG A 128 -19.01 -9.20 -4.29
C ARG A 128 -19.38 -7.77 -3.89
N GLY A 129 -18.52 -6.79 -4.24
CA GLY A 129 -18.77 -5.38 -3.94
C GLY A 129 -18.15 -4.83 -2.65
N SER A 130 -17.27 -5.57 -1.96
CA SER A 130 -16.47 -4.98 -0.88
C SER A 130 -15.57 -3.87 -1.43
N SER A 131 -15.43 -2.78 -0.65
CA SER A 131 -14.53 -1.69 -1.00
C SER A 131 -13.08 -2.19 -0.89
N PRO A 132 -12.24 -2.13 -1.94
CA PRO A 132 -10.84 -2.49 -1.80
C PRO A 132 -10.10 -1.46 -0.93
N LYS A 133 -9.13 -1.92 -0.13
CA LYS A 133 -8.12 -1.05 0.47
C LYS A 133 -6.98 -0.88 -0.53
N LEU A 134 -6.70 0.35 -0.90
CA LEU A 134 -5.68 0.66 -1.91
C LEU A 134 -4.31 0.69 -1.26
N VAL A 135 -3.39 -0.13 -1.74
CA VAL A 135 -1.98 -0.15 -1.30
C VAL A 135 -1.09 0.05 -2.52
N LEU A 136 -0.34 1.13 -2.53
CA LEU A 136 0.69 1.35 -3.54
C LEU A 136 1.93 0.55 -3.16
N TRP A 137 2.51 -0.15 -4.11
CA TRP A 137 3.65 -1.05 -3.88
C TRP A 137 4.94 -0.33 -3.48
N ASN A 138 4.97 1.00 -3.66
CA ASN A 138 6.12 1.83 -3.31
C ASN A 138 5.65 3.27 -3.05
N ASN A 139 6.07 3.85 -1.93
CA ASN A 139 5.67 5.22 -1.58
C ASN A 139 6.20 6.29 -2.54
N ALA A 140 7.27 6.02 -3.30
CA ALA A 140 7.71 6.90 -4.37
C ALA A 140 6.58 7.21 -5.37
N LEU A 141 5.72 6.22 -5.66
CA LEU A 141 4.57 6.37 -6.56
C LEU A 141 3.52 7.36 -6.04
N ILE A 142 3.45 7.52 -4.71
CA ILE A 142 2.54 8.46 -4.04
C ILE A 142 3.17 9.86 -4.07
N ASN A 143 4.41 9.96 -3.58
CA ASN A 143 5.06 11.23 -3.30
C ASN A 143 5.52 11.95 -4.57
N ALA A 144 5.83 11.21 -5.65
CA ALA A 144 6.14 11.80 -6.94
C ALA A 144 4.94 12.55 -7.57
N LEU A 145 3.72 12.10 -7.29
CA LEU A 145 2.48 12.74 -7.76
C LEU A 145 1.94 13.78 -6.76
N SER A 146 2.55 13.91 -5.58
CA SER A 146 2.18 14.91 -4.57
C SER A 146 2.88 16.24 -4.85
N THR A 147 2.19 17.34 -4.54
CA THR A 147 2.79 18.69 -4.55
C THR A 147 3.65 18.98 -3.33
N LYS A 148 3.51 18.18 -2.25
CA LYS A 148 4.26 18.37 -1.00
C LYS A 148 5.73 18.01 -1.15
N THR A 149 6.59 18.76 -0.47
CA THR A 149 8.00 18.42 -0.30
C THR A 149 8.18 17.37 0.80
N PHE A 150 9.40 16.87 0.96
CA PHE A 150 9.78 15.95 2.03
C PHE A 150 9.44 16.54 3.41
N ASP A 151 9.90 17.76 3.68
CA ASP A 151 9.67 18.43 4.97
C ASP A 151 8.18 18.70 5.23
N GLN A 152 7.46 19.16 4.20
CA GLN A 152 6.00 19.37 4.30
C GLN A 152 5.24 18.06 4.56
N THR A 153 5.73 16.97 4.01
CA THR A 153 5.12 15.64 4.17
C THR A 153 5.31 15.12 5.60
N ILE A 154 6.51 15.27 6.17
CA ILE A 154 6.78 14.87 7.57
C ILE A 154 5.99 15.75 8.55
N ALA A 155 5.90 17.05 8.28
CA ALA A 155 5.16 17.99 9.12
C ALA A 155 3.64 17.73 9.15
N ASP A 156 3.08 17.13 8.08
CA ASP A 156 1.69 16.69 8.04
C ASP A 156 1.55 15.29 8.66
N THR A 157 1.36 15.26 9.97
CA THR A 157 1.31 14.00 10.74
C THR A 157 0.19 13.05 10.29
N ALA A 158 -0.93 13.58 9.79
CA ALA A 158 -2.04 12.77 9.29
C ALA A 158 -1.67 12.09 7.97
N TRP A 159 -1.04 12.84 7.07
CA TRP A 159 -0.57 12.30 5.79
C TRP A 159 0.61 11.35 5.99
N TRP A 160 1.56 11.71 6.87
CA TRP A 160 2.66 10.84 7.26
C TRP A 160 2.18 9.50 7.79
N GLY A 161 1.14 9.51 8.64
CA GLY A 161 0.51 8.28 9.12
C GLY A 161 0.01 7.38 7.98
N ARG A 162 -0.59 7.96 6.93
CA ARG A 162 -1.02 7.22 5.73
C ARG A 162 0.16 6.63 4.95
N LEU A 163 1.26 7.37 4.85
CA LEU A 163 2.47 6.88 4.18
C LEU A 163 3.12 5.73 4.95
N VAL A 164 3.19 5.82 6.29
CA VAL A 164 3.70 4.74 7.14
C VAL A 164 2.83 3.49 7.00
N GLU A 165 1.51 3.65 7.07
CA GLU A 165 0.56 2.55 6.89
C GLU A 165 0.71 1.91 5.50
N ASN A 166 0.80 2.73 4.44
CA ASN A 166 1.03 2.23 3.09
C ASN A 166 2.39 1.52 2.95
N ALA A 167 3.45 2.05 3.57
CA ALA A 167 4.77 1.42 3.55
C ALA A 167 4.76 0.02 4.19
N VAL A 168 4.02 -0.16 5.29
CA VAL A 168 3.82 -1.49 5.91
C VAL A 168 3.10 -2.41 4.93
N GLY A 169 1.99 -1.96 4.33
CA GLY A 169 1.26 -2.75 3.32
C GLY A 169 2.12 -3.10 2.11
N ALA A 170 2.88 -2.13 1.60
CA ALA A 170 3.81 -2.34 0.50
C ALA A 170 4.91 -3.37 0.86
N ASN A 171 5.47 -3.28 2.07
CA ASN A 171 6.47 -4.24 2.54
C ASN A 171 5.91 -5.66 2.63
N LEU A 172 4.67 -5.81 3.12
CA LEU A 172 3.98 -7.11 3.13
C LEU A 172 3.77 -7.64 1.71
N CYS A 173 3.26 -6.81 0.79
CA CYS A 173 3.03 -7.19 -0.62
C CYS A 173 4.33 -7.57 -1.35
N ASN A 174 5.43 -6.87 -1.10
CA ASN A 174 6.73 -7.13 -1.74
C ASN A 174 7.43 -8.38 -1.19
N SER A 175 7.23 -8.72 0.10
CA SER A 175 7.99 -9.76 0.79
C SER A 175 7.27 -11.09 0.92
N LEU A 176 5.93 -11.08 0.90
CA LEU A 176 5.12 -12.27 1.09
C LEU A 176 4.68 -12.87 -0.24
N ASN A 177 4.97 -14.16 -0.41
CA ASN A 177 4.51 -14.91 -1.58
C ASN A 177 2.97 -15.09 -1.54
N SER A 178 2.28 -14.61 -2.56
CA SER A 178 0.82 -14.70 -2.68
C SER A 178 0.27 -16.13 -2.80
N ILE A 179 1.12 -17.13 -3.04
CA ILE A 179 0.74 -18.55 -3.04
C ILE A 179 0.55 -19.05 -1.60
N GLU A 180 1.40 -18.60 -0.68
CA GLU A 180 1.37 -19.03 0.73
C GLU A 180 0.57 -18.09 1.61
N TYR A 181 0.62 -16.79 1.34
CA TYR A 181 0.04 -15.76 2.18
C TYR A 181 -1.09 -15.01 1.47
N THR A 182 -2.14 -14.73 2.21
CA THR A 182 -3.21 -13.82 1.76
C THR A 182 -3.15 -12.57 2.60
N ILE A 183 -3.02 -11.41 1.95
CA ILE A 183 -3.02 -10.10 2.59
C ILE A 183 -4.37 -9.45 2.34
N THR A 184 -5.05 -9.07 3.40
CA THR A 184 -6.38 -8.48 3.39
C THR A 184 -6.45 -7.35 4.42
N TYR A 185 -7.58 -6.69 4.55
CA TYR A 185 -7.90 -5.81 5.68
C TYR A 185 -9.20 -6.27 6.34
N TRP A 186 -9.50 -5.79 7.54
CA TRP A 186 -10.77 -6.11 8.17
C TRP A 186 -11.49 -4.86 8.66
N ARG A 187 -12.83 -4.89 8.52
CA ARG A 187 -13.70 -3.83 9.00
C ARG A 187 -15.07 -4.35 9.39
N GLU A 188 -15.59 -3.87 10.53
CA GLU A 188 -16.95 -4.11 11.01
C GLU A 188 -17.49 -2.83 11.67
N GLY A 189 -18.42 -2.15 11.02
CA GLY A 189 -18.93 -0.85 11.47
C GLY A 189 -17.81 0.19 11.52
N ASN A 190 -17.52 0.70 12.73
CA ASN A 190 -16.46 1.69 12.99
C ASN A 190 -15.14 1.07 13.45
N TYR A 191 -15.07 -0.26 13.54
CA TYR A 191 -13.86 -1.00 13.89
C TYR A 191 -13.14 -1.43 12.64
N GLU A 192 -11.82 -1.24 12.63
CA GLU A 192 -10.97 -1.66 11.52
C GLU A 192 -9.64 -2.23 12.03
N VAL A 193 -9.05 -3.11 11.22
CA VAL A 193 -7.70 -3.64 11.36
C VAL A 193 -6.99 -3.36 10.04
N ASP A 194 -5.82 -2.73 10.10
CA ASP A 194 -5.14 -2.22 8.93
C ASP A 194 -4.79 -3.32 7.94
N TYR A 195 -4.22 -4.41 8.43
CA TYR A 195 -3.91 -5.59 7.62
C TYR A 195 -4.24 -6.87 8.37
N VAL A 196 -4.74 -7.85 7.63
CA VAL A 196 -4.90 -9.22 8.11
C VAL A 196 -4.13 -10.12 7.16
N VAL A 197 -3.10 -10.78 7.69
CA VAL A 197 -2.30 -11.74 6.94
C VAL A 197 -2.69 -13.14 7.39
N ALA A 198 -3.03 -13.99 6.42
CA ALA A 198 -3.38 -15.38 6.67
C ALA A 198 -2.44 -16.32 5.91
N ARG A 199 -2.01 -17.40 6.58
CA ARG A 199 -1.25 -18.52 6.03
C ARG A 199 -1.88 -19.83 6.51
N GLY A 200 -2.64 -20.47 5.64
CA GLY A 200 -3.43 -21.64 6.06
C GLY A 200 -4.43 -21.29 7.17
N ALA A 201 -4.27 -21.89 8.35
CA ALA A 201 -5.10 -21.62 9.53
C ALA A 201 -4.57 -20.45 10.38
N GLU A 202 -3.32 -20.05 10.20
CA GLU A 202 -2.70 -18.97 10.95
C GLU A 202 -3.20 -17.62 10.47
N ILE A 203 -3.62 -16.76 11.40
CA ILE A 203 -4.14 -15.41 11.14
C ILE A 203 -3.39 -14.42 12.01
N ARG A 204 -2.86 -13.37 11.39
CA ARG A 204 -2.23 -12.22 12.05
C ARG A 204 -3.02 -10.96 11.73
N ALA A 205 -3.52 -10.31 12.77
CA ALA A 205 -4.17 -9.00 12.68
C ALA A 205 -3.14 -7.93 13.00
N ILE A 206 -2.89 -7.04 12.05
CA ILE A 206 -1.81 -6.04 12.11
C ILE A 206 -2.43 -4.65 12.20
N GLU A 207 -2.03 -3.91 13.22
CA GLU A 207 -2.35 -2.48 13.40
C GLU A 207 -1.08 -1.66 13.27
N VAL A 208 -1.14 -0.56 12.50
CA VAL A 208 0.00 0.33 12.26
C VAL A 208 -0.19 1.64 13.01
N LYS A 209 0.84 2.08 13.71
CA LYS A 209 0.84 3.33 14.48
C LYS A 209 2.06 4.18 14.13
N SER A 210 1.84 5.34 13.51
CA SER A 210 2.92 6.31 13.24
C SER A 210 3.22 7.24 14.42
N GLY A 211 2.42 7.20 15.48
CA GLY A 211 2.54 8.03 16.68
C GLY A 211 2.02 7.35 17.94
N ALA A 212 1.94 8.07 19.04
CA ALA A 212 1.62 7.55 20.39
C ALA A 212 0.13 7.14 20.60
N SER A 213 -0.67 7.01 19.56
CA SER A 213 -2.10 6.64 19.68
C SER A 213 -2.28 5.27 20.33
N LYS A 214 -3.13 5.19 21.34
CA LYS A 214 -3.42 3.96 22.11
C LYS A 214 -4.72 3.25 21.70
N LYS A 215 -5.47 3.73 20.70
CA LYS A 215 -6.74 3.12 20.32
C LYS A 215 -6.49 1.79 19.57
N LEU A 216 -6.79 0.68 20.23
CA LEU A 216 -6.67 -0.70 19.71
C LEU A 216 -8.03 -1.41 19.65
N SER A 217 -9.12 -0.66 19.62
CA SER A 217 -10.48 -1.22 19.64
C SER A 217 -10.78 -2.10 18.44
N GLY A 218 -10.16 -1.83 17.29
CA GLY A 218 -10.28 -2.68 16.10
C GLY A 218 -9.68 -4.07 16.31
N LEU A 219 -8.45 -4.15 16.84
CA LEU A 219 -7.81 -5.43 17.17
C LEU A 219 -8.60 -6.20 18.22
N ALA A 220 -9.06 -5.55 19.30
CA ALA A 220 -9.87 -6.22 20.33
C ALA A 220 -11.17 -6.78 19.76
N ARG A 221 -11.86 -6.00 18.89
CA ARG A 221 -13.07 -6.46 18.20
C ARG A 221 -12.80 -7.61 17.24
N PHE A 222 -11.70 -7.55 16.51
CA PHE A 222 -11.27 -8.61 15.61
C PHE A 222 -10.98 -9.91 16.38
N GLN A 223 -10.21 -9.84 17.47
CA GLN A 223 -9.90 -11.00 18.31
C GLN A 223 -11.13 -11.63 18.96
N SER A 224 -12.12 -10.81 19.39
CA SER A 224 -13.38 -11.36 19.91
C SER A 224 -14.16 -12.18 18.87
N ARG A 225 -13.98 -11.85 17.58
CA ARG A 225 -14.63 -12.56 16.47
C ARG A 225 -13.80 -13.73 15.94
N TYR A 226 -12.48 -13.63 16.04
CA TYR A 226 -11.49 -14.62 15.59
C TYR A 226 -10.48 -14.87 16.70
N PRO A 227 -10.88 -15.65 17.75
CA PRO A 227 -10.05 -15.87 18.94
C PRO A 227 -8.68 -16.51 18.65
N GLU A 228 -8.57 -17.26 17.55
CA GLU A 228 -7.34 -17.89 17.09
C GLU A 228 -6.35 -16.91 16.47
N ALA A 229 -6.78 -15.70 16.10
CA ALA A 229 -5.91 -14.71 15.47
C ALA A 229 -4.96 -14.12 16.50
N LYS A 230 -3.70 -13.98 16.12
CA LYS A 230 -2.71 -13.24 16.92
C LYS A 230 -2.62 -11.79 16.45
N SER A 231 -2.52 -10.86 17.39
CA SER A 231 -2.38 -9.42 17.10
C SER A 231 -0.92 -9.00 17.02
N LEU A 232 -0.62 -8.10 16.10
CA LEU A 232 0.67 -7.45 15.94
C LEU A 232 0.47 -5.94 15.83
N ILE A 233 1.21 -5.17 16.61
CA ILE A 233 1.24 -3.72 16.54
C ILE A 233 2.59 -3.31 15.98
N ILE A 234 2.58 -2.52 14.90
CA ILE A 234 3.78 -1.99 14.25
C ILE A 234 3.83 -0.49 14.51
N GLY A 235 4.92 -0.02 15.09
CA GLY A 235 5.08 1.35 15.55
C GLY A 235 4.36 1.64 16.87
N GLY A 236 4.43 2.87 17.36
CA GLY A 236 3.83 3.29 18.62
C GLY A 236 4.29 2.44 19.81
N PRO A 237 3.36 1.76 20.52
CA PRO A 237 3.70 0.90 21.66
C PRO A 237 4.15 -0.52 21.24
N GLY A 238 4.13 -0.83 19.96
CA GLY A 238 4.46 -2.15 19.42
C GLY A 238 5.91 -2.25 18.94
N ILE A 239 6.13 -3.02 17.88
CA ILE A 239 7.44 -3.17 17.23
C ILE A 239 7.85 -1.81 16.65
N PRO A 240 9.06 -1.30 16.96
CA PRO A 240 9.55 -0.07 16.35
C PRO A 240 9.53 -0.16 14.82
N LEU A 241 9.09 0.90 14.13
CA LEU A 241 8.99 0.91 12.67
C LEU A 241 10.31 0.52 12.00
N GLU A 242 11.42 1.07 12.49
CA GLU A 242 12.74 0.75 11.91
C GLU A 242 13.09 -0.74 12.06
N GLU A 243 12.80 -1.33 13.20
CA GLU A 243 13.02 -2.76 13.46
C GLU A 243 12.15 -3.62 12.53
N PHE A 244 10.87 -3.26 12.38
CA PHE A 244 9.96 -3.96 11.47
C PHE A 244 10.48 -3.94 10.02
N PHE A 245 10.88 -2.78 9.50
CA PHE A 245 11.34 -2.66 8.11
C PHE A 245 12.75 -3.21 7.86
N ARG A 246 13.54 -3.42 8.91
CA ARG A 246 14.87 -4.08 8.81
C ARG A 246 14.80 -5.59 8.85
N THR A 247 13.69 -6.15 9.30
CA THR A 247 13.48 -7.58 9.49
C THR A 247 12.57 -8.13 8.39
N ASP A 248 12.82 -9.35 7.91
CA ASP A 248 11.90 -10.02 6.99
C ASP A 248 10.51 -10.12 7.66
N PRO A 249 9.42 -9.63 7.02
CA PRO A 249 8.09 -9.71 7.59
C PRO A 249 7.65 -11.11 8.02
N LYS A 250 8.19 -12.17 7.41
CA LYS A 250 7.91 -13.56 7.78
C LYS A 250 8.30 -13.88 9.23
N HIS A 251 9.32 -13.18 9.76
CA HIS A 251 9.74 -13.33 11.16
C HIS A 251 8.61 -12.96 12.12
N TRP A 252 7.86 -11.92 11.81
CA TRP A 252 6.77 -11.42 12.66
C TRP A 252 5.46 -12.20 12.50
N LEU A 253 5.38 -13.07 11.50
CA LEU A 253 4.18 -13.84 11.15
C LEU A 253 4.23 -15.29 11.66
N GLN A 254 5.28 -15.67 12.34
CA GLN A 254 5.46 -17.00 12.95
C GLN A 254 4.68 -17.16 14.25
#